data_40f43904e48af0dcec84cd699aefd303
#
_entry.id   40f43904e48af0dcec84cd699aefd303
#
_cell.length_a   1.000
_cell.length_b   1.000
_cell.length_c   1.000
_cell.angle_alpha   90.00
_cell.angle_beta   90.00
_cell.angle_gamma   90.00
#
_symmetry.space_group_name_H-M   'P 1'
#
loop_
_entity.id
_entity.type
_entity.pdbx_description
1 polymer ?
#
loop_
_entity_poly.entity_id
_entity_poly.type
_entity_poly.pdbx_seq_one_letter_code
_entity_poly.pdbx_strand_id
1 'polypeptide(L)'
;MRIQKLDENSRKNLLEDLLKRSPNNYGQYEQGVTEILANVKANGDQALFEYTKKFDQADLNAGNIKVTDAEIEEAYALVDRKLVEIIRKSLANIRTYHEKQRQTSWFDSKPDGTILGQKVTALHRVGVYVPGGKAAYPSSVLMNIVPAKVAGVDEIIMVTPPGKDGKVTPTTLVAAKEAGADAIYKVGGAQAIGALAYGTESIPKVDKIVGPGNIYVALAKKAVYGYVSIDAIAGPSEILVIADETANPRFVAADLLSQAEHDELASAILVTTSEELAKKVSDETDKFIKELSRGEIIQKSLDNYGYILVTDTMDEAIETANEIASEHLEIQTQNPFDVMTKIRNAGAIFIGEYASEPLGDYFAGPNHVLPTNGTAKFFSPLSVDDFIKKSSIISYSENALRAIHEDIEAFATAEHLTAHANSIKVRFEK
;
A
#
# COMPACT_ATOMS: atom_id res chain seq x y z
N MET A 1 2.69 -27.13 -9.84
CA MET A 1 1.86 -26.59 -8.71
C MET A 1 1.03 -27.70 -8.07
N ARG A 2 0.54 -27.52 -6.82
CA ARG A 2 -0.31 -28.50 -6.11
C ARG A 2 -1.76 -28.37 -6.58
N ILE A 3 -2.28 -29.39 -7.27
CA ILE A 3 -3.69 -29.45 -7.70
C ILE A 3 -4.48 -30.19 -6.61
N GLN A 4 -5.51 -29.57 -6.06
CA GLN A 4 -6.34 -30.15 -5.00
C GLN A 4 -7.81 -29.83 -5.27
N LYS A 5 -8.70 -30.80 -4.99
CA LYS A 5 -10.12 -30.51 -4.91
C LYS A 5 -10.37 -29.68 -3.66
N LEU A 6 -11.20 -28.64 -3.78
CA LEU A 6 -11.60 -27.83 -2.63
C LEU A 6 -12.54 -28.63 -1.72
N ASP A 7 -12.16 -28.77 -0.48
CA ASP A 7 -12.96 -29.28 0.62
C ASP A 7 -12.63 -28.49 1.90
N GLU A 8 -13.30 -28.77 3.01
CA GLU A 8 -13.05 -28.09 4.29
C GLU A 8 -11.60 -28.20 4.76
N ASN A 9 -10.95 -29.33 4.52
CA ASN A 9 -9.57 -29.56 4.95
C ASN A 9 -8.58 -28.79 4.09
N SER A 10 -8.72 -28.85 2.76
CA SER A 10 -7.84 -28.12 1.82
C SER A 10 -7.99 -26.61 2.00
N ARG A 11 -9.20 -26.11 2.22
CA ARG A 11 -9.49 -24.69 2.53
C ARG A 11 -8.80 -24.27 3.82
N LYS A 12 -8.97 -25.04 4.90
CA LYS A 12 -8.35 -24.75 6.19
C LYS A 12 -6.82 -24.74 6.10
N ASN A 13 -6.22 -25.74 5.48
CA ASN A 13 -4.77 -25.83 5.30
C ASN A 13 -4.21 -24.64 4.51
N LEU A 14 -4.90 -24.26 3.41
CA LEU A 14 -4.52 -23.07 2.63
C LEU A 14 -4.52 -21.81 3.48
N LEU A 15 -5.58 -21.55 4.24
CA LEU A 15 -5.69 -20.35 5.08
C LEU A 15 -4.63 -20.35 6.18
N GLU A 16 -4.35 -21.50 6.81
CA GLU A 16 -3.27 -21.64 7.78
C GLU A 16 -1.89 -21.37 7.17
N ASP A 17 -1.63 -21.86 5.96
CA ASP A 17 -0.37 -21.61 5.24
C ASP A 17 -0.22 -20.11 4.90
N LEU A 18 -1.27 -19.46 4.42
CA LEU A 18 -1.25 -18.04 4.12
C LEU A 18 -1.01 -17.19 5.38
N LEU A 19 -1.59 -17.57 6.52
CA LEU A 19 -1.37 -16.88 7.79
C LEU A 19 0.08 -16.96 8.29
N LYS A 20 0.83 -18.03 7.96
CA LYS A 20 2.26 -18.15 8.32
C LYS A 20 3.11 -17.03 7.70
N ARG A 21 2.68 -16.44 6.60
CA ARG A 21 3.33 -15.34 5.89
C ARG A 21 3.06 -13.97 6.51
N SER A 22 2.20 -13.89 7.51
CA SER A 22 1.83 -12.62 8.12
C SER A 22 3.01 -11.98 8.86
N PRO A 23 3.26 -10.67 8.68
CA PRO A 23 4.25 -9.93 9.46
C PRO A 23 4.08 -10.03 10.98
N ASN A 24 2.90 -10.42 11.45
CA ASN A 24 2.65 -10.65 12.87
C ASN A 24 3.40 -11.87 13.44
N ASN A 25 3.93 -12.75 12.60
CA ASN A 25 4.68 -13.94 12.99
C ASN A 25 6.20 -13.73 13.03
N TYR A 26 6.68 -12.52 12.78
CA TYR A 26 8.12 -12.20 12.67
C TYR A 26 8.73 -11.62 13.95
N GLY A 27 8.27 -12.05 15.13
CA GLY A 27 8.73 -11.57 16.45
C GLY A 27 10.25 -11.60 16.67
N GLN A 28 10.97 -12.48 15.97
CA GLN A 28 12.44 -12.53 16.02
C GLN A 28 13.13 -11.27 15.48
N TYR A 29 12.48 -10.49 14.63
CA TYR A 29 13.01 -9.25 14.09
C TYR A 29 12.58 -8.00 14.88
N GLU A 30 11.55 -8.09 15.71
CA GLU A 30 10.95 -6.94 16.43
C GLU A 30 11.94 -6.27 17.39
N GLN A 31 12.76 -7.06 18.09
CA GLN A 31 13.76 -6.50 19.02
C GLN A 31 14.76 -5.63 18.28
N GLY A 32 15.35 -6.13 17.18
CA GLY A 32 16.33 -5.37 16.40
C GLY A 32 15.74 -4.09 15.81
N VAL A 33 14.48 -4.14 15.36
CA VAL A 33 13.77 -2.95 14.87
C VAL A 33 13.56 -1.94 16.00
N THR A 34 13.14 -2.39 17.18
CA THR A 34 12.93 -1.54 18.36
C THR A 34 14.22 -0.83 18.78
N GLU A 35 15.35 -1.55 18.78
CA GLU A 35 16.67 -0.99 19.09
C GLU A 35 17.08 0.08 18.07
N ILE A 36 16.88 -0.17 16.76
CA ILE A 36 17.15 0.79 15.69
C ILE A 36 16.32 2.06 15.88
N LEU A 37 14.99 1.92 16.08
CA LEU A 37 14.09 3.05 16.27
C LEU A 37 14.45 3.87 17.52
N ALA A 38 14.79 3.22 18.63
CA ALA A 38 15.20 3.89 19.86
C ALA A 38 16.52 4.67 19.65
N ASN A 39 17.47 4.09 18.93
CA ASN A 39 18.74 4.75 18.61
C ASN A 39 18.52 5.98 17.70
N VAL A 40 17.70 5.87 16.65
CA VAL A 40 17.39 7.02 15.78
C VAL A 40 16.70 8.13 16.57
N LYS A 41 15.76 7.79 17.45
CA LYS A 41 15.07 8.75 18.30
C LYS A 41 16.03 9.50 19.27
N ALA A 42 17.06 8.82 19.76
CA ALA A 42 18.01 9.38 20.72
C ALA A 42 19.15 10.15 20.06
N ASN A 43 19.65 9.68 18.92
CA ASN A 43 20.90 10.12 18.31
C ASN A 43 20.76 10.72 16.89
N GLY A 44 19.53 10.86 16.37
CA GLY A 44 19.23 11.57 15.13
C GLY A 44 20.08 11.12 13.94
N ASP A 45 20.67 12.07 13.23
CA ASP A 45 21.49 11.84 12.02
C ASP A 45 22.66 10.90 12.26
N GLN A 46 23.28 10.93 13.44
CA GLN A 46 24.41 10.05 13.75
C GLN A 46 24.00 8.57 13.61
N ALA A 47 22.85 8.20 14.17
CA ALA A 47 22.33 6.84 14.03
C ALA A 47 22.03 6.48 12.57
N LEU A 48 21.51 7.42 11.76
CA LEU A 48 21.27 7.20 10.34
C LEU A 48 22.55 6.86 9.59
N PHE A 49 23.64 7.64 9.82
CA PHE A 49 24.93 7.43 9.15
C PHE A 49 25.54 6.10 9.55
N GLU A 50 25.51 5.74 10.84
CA GLU A 50 26.02 4.47 11.36
C GLU A 50 25.27 3.27 10.74
N TYR A 51 23.94 3.30 10.71
CA TYR A 51 23.15 2.21 10.14
C TYR A 51 23.28 2.11 8.62
N THR A 52 23.33 3.24 7.90
CA THR A 52 23.52 3.25 6.45
C THR A 52 24.90 2.69 6.10
N LYS A 53 25.95 3.06 6.86
CA LYS A 53 27.27 2.46 6.68
C LYS A 53 27.27 0.96 6.95
N LYS A 54 26.57 0.52 8.00
CA LYS A 54 26.50 -0.89 8.39
C LYS A 54 25.73 -1.76 7.40
N PHE A 55 24.57 -1.29 6.92
CA PHE A 55 23.65 -2.10 6.13
C PHE A 55 23.79 -1.90 4.63
N ASP A 56 23.99 -0.65 4.20
CA ASP A 56 24.07 -0.30 2.77
C ASP A 56 25.54 -0.14 2.31
N GLN A 57 26.50 -0.15 3.23
CA GLN A 57 27.95 0.04 2.98
C GLN A 57 28.25 1.40 2.31
N ALA A 58 27.39 2.39 2.52
CA ALA A 58 27.55 3.75 2.02
C ALA A 58 27.98 4.69 3.13
N ASP A 59 28.91 5.59 2.82
CA ASP A 59 29.47 6.56 3.78
C ASP A 59 28.74 7.91 3.61
N LEU A 60 27.77 8.15 4.47
CA LEU A 60 26.92 9.34 4.44
C LEU A 60 27.22 10.27 5.62
N ASN A 61 26.92 11.55 5.41
CA ASN A 61 26.98 12.62 6.39
C ASN A 61 25.94 13.70 6.07
N ALA A 62 25.84 14.71 6.90
CA ALA A 62 24.87 15.81 6.73
C ALA A 62 25.02 16.56 5.37
N GLY A 63 26.21 16.56 4.78
CA GLY A 63 26.45 17.23 3.50
C GLY A 63 26.03 16.42 2.25
N ASN A 64 25.86 15.10 2.39
CA ASN A 64 25.57 14.24 1.23
C ASN A 64 24.37 13.31 1.40
N ILE A 65 23.66 13.32 2.53
CA ILE A 65 22.46 12.50 2.76
C ILE A 65 21.30 12.92 1.86
N LYS A 66 21.15 14.21 1.55
CA LYS A 66 20.12 14.72 0.65
C LYS A 66 20.61 14.64 -0.79
N VAL A 67 19.75 14.18 -1.69
CA VAL A 67 20.01 14.22 -3.14
C VAL A 67 20.03 15.65 -3.62
N THR A 68 21.04 15.98 -4.43
CA THR A 68 21.23 17.30 -5.03
C THR A 68 20.59 17.41 -6.41
N ASP A 69 20.35 18.64 -6.89
CA ASP A 69 19.86 18.86 -8.27
C ASP A 69 20.87 18.34 -9.31
N ALA A 70 22.18 18.42 -9.03
CA ALA A 70 23.21 17.86 -9.91
C ALA A 70 23.10 16.33 -10.05
N GLU A 71 22.79 15.60 -8.98
CA GLU A 71 22.54 14.15 -9.05
C GLU A 71 21.28 13.82 -9.85
N ILE A 72 20.27 14.68 -9.79
CA ILE A 72 19.05 14.53 -10.61
C ILE A 72 19.36 14.78 -12.09
N GLU A 73 20.15 15.81 -12.41
CA GLU A 73 20.58 16.09 -13.80
C GLU A 73 21.44 14.95 -14.35
N GLU A 74 22.37 14.42 -13.56
CA GLU A 74 23.16 13.22 -13.91
C GLU A 74 22.23 12.03 -14.22
N ALA A 75 21.21 11.81 -13.36
CA ALA A 75 20.25 10.72 -13.56
C ALA A 75 19.51 10.85 -14.90
N TYR A 76 19.03 12.04 -15.28
CA TYR A 76 18.41 12.26 -16.58
C TYR A 76 19.36 12.00 -17.76
N ALA A 77 20.65 12.26 -17.60
CA ALA A 77 21.65 11.98 -18.63
C ALA A 77 21.91 10.48 -18.81
N LEU A 78 21.73 9.68 -17.74
CA LEU A 78 21.95 8.22 -17.72
C LEU A 78 20.75 7.40 -18.13
N VAL A 79 19.53 7.91 -17.92
CA VAL A 79 18.28 7.17 -18.23
C VAL A 79 17.90 7.35 -19.69
N ASP A 80 17.54 6.26 -20.36
CA ASP A 80 17.06 6.29 -21.74
C ASP A 80 15.83 7.23 -21.87
N ARG A 81 15.86 8.12 -22.85
CA ARG A 81 14.78 9.07 -23.12
C ARG A 81 13.43 8.40 -23.36
N LYS A 82 13.42 7.22 -24.00
CA LYS A 82 12.20 6.44 -24.20
C LYS A 82 11.62 5.97 -22.86
N LEU A 83 12.47 5.58 -21.90
CA LEU A 83 12.00 5.20 -20.57
C LEU A 83 11.44 6.39 -19.80
N VAL A 84 12.03 7.58 -19.92
CA VAL A 84 11.47 8.81 -19.33
C VAL A 84 10.08 9.11 -19.90
N GLU A 85 9.88 8.95 -21.21
CA GLU A 85 8.56 9.11 -21.84
C GLU A 85 7.54 8.08 -21.36
N ILE A 86 7.96 6.84 -21.13
CA ILE A 86 7.12 5.78 -20.57
C ILE A 86 6.70 6.13 -19.13
N ILE A 87 7.65 6.57 -18.30
CA ILE A 87 7.38 7.04 -16.93
C ILE A 87 6.33 8.17 -16.93
N ARG A 88 6.48 9.15 -17.83
CA ARG A 88 5.51 10.26 -17.97
C ARG A 88 4.12 9.80 -18.38
N LYS A 89 4.02 8.83 -19.28
CA LYS A 89 2.73 8.24 -19.70
C LYS A 89 2.06 7.50 -18.54
N SER A 90 2.80 6.67 -17.82
CA SER A 90 2.32 5.98 -16.61
C SER A 90 1.85 6.98 -15.56
N LEU A 91 2.66 8.01 -15.26
CA LEU A 91 2.31 9.09 -14.34
C LEU A 91 1.00 9.78 -14.73
N ALA A 92 0.80 10.07 -16.03
CA ALA A 92 -0.43 10.70 -16.50
C ALA A 92 -1.66 9.81 -16.25
N ASN A 93 -1.55 8.51 -16.50
CA ASN A 93 -2.64 7.55 -16.24
C ASN A 93 -2.97 7.48 -14.75
N ILE A 94 -1.93 7.37 -13.89
CA ILE A 94 -2.08 7.33 -12.43
C ILE A 94 -2.75 8.62 -11.93
N ARG A 95 -2.29 9.77 -12.40
CA ARG A 95 -2.89 11.08 -12.06
C ARG A 95 -4.36 11.14 -12.45
N THR A 96 -4.69 10.79 -13.71
CA THR A 96 -6.06 10.81 -14.23
C THR A 96 -7.01 9.92 -13.40
N TYR A 97 -6.53 8.77 -12.96
CA TYR A 97 -7.31 7.89 -12.10
C TYR A 97 -7.54 8.50 -10.72
N HIS A 98 -6.48 8.96 -10.06
CA HIS A 98 -6.55 9.51 -8.71
C HIS A 98 -7.27 10.86 -8.62
N GLU A 99 -7.28 11.67 -9.69
CA GLU A 99 -8.06 12.91 -9.73
C GLU A 99 -9.56 12.69 -9.51
N LYS A 100 -10.09 11.52 -9.90
CA LYS A 100 -11.50 11.14 -9.64
C LYS A 100 -11.79 10.85 -8.18
N GLN A 101 -10.78 10.62 -7.36
CA GLN A 101 -10.92 10.33 -5.92
C GLN A 101 -10.90 11.59 -5.05
N ARG A 102 -10.70 12.78 -5.64
CA ARG A 102 -10.66 14.05 -4.87
C ARG A 102 -11.97 14.30 -4.17
N GLN A 103 -11.89 14.62 -2.89
CA GLN A 103 -13.02 15.00 -2.07
C GLN A 103 -13.04 16.50 -1.82
N THR A 104 -14.23 17.06 -1.65
CA THR A 104 -14.46 18.48 -1.36
C THR A 104 -15.09 18.67 0.01
N SER A 105 -14.79 19.80 0.66
CA SER A 105 -15.51 20.23 1.84
C SER A 105 -16.96 20.55 1.50
N TRP A 106 -17.87 20.32 2.46
CA TRP A 106 -19.29 20.60 2.28
C TRP A 106 -19.90 21.20 3.54
N PHE A 107 -20.98 21.95 3.36
CA PHE A 107 -21.78 22.55 4.42
C PHE A 107 -23.26 22.34 4.13
N ASP A 108 -23.99 22.01 5.16
CA ASP A 108 -25.45 21.99 5.18
C ASP A 108 -25.95 23.05 6.15
N SER A 109 -26.81 23.96 5.69
CA SER A 109 -27.36 25.05 6.48
C SER A 109 -28.87 24.93 6.65
N LYS A 110 -29.36 25.12 7.88
CA LYS A 110 -30.78 25.06 8.22
C LYS A 110 -31.37 26.47 8.42
N PRO A 111 -32.72 26.63 8.27
CA PRO A 111 -33.37 27.93 8.47
C PRO A 111 -33.20 28.53 9.86
N ASP A 112 -32.93 27.70 10.88
CA ASP A 112 -32.69 28.13 12.27
C ASP A 112 -31.28 28.70 12.51
N GLY A 113 -30.42 28.73 11.46
CA GLY A 113 -29.05 29.20 11.54
C GLY A 113 -28.05 28.15 11.95
N THR A 114 -28.46 26.86 12.03
CA THR A 114 -27.54 25.73 12.21
C THR A 114 -26.77 25.50 10.93
N ILE A 115 -25.43 25.36 11.03
CA ILE A 115 -24.55 24.93 9.93
C ILE A 115 -23.77 23.70 10.40
N LEU A 116 -23.93 22.60 9.69
CA LEU A 116 -23.12 21.41 9.87
C LEU A 116 -22.31 21.16 8.59
N GLY A 117 -21.10 20.67 8.74
CA GLY A 117 -20.27 20.43 7.57
C GLY A 117 -19.06 19.55 7.86
N GLN A 118 -18.32 19.31 6.79
CA GLN A 118 -17.06 18.61 6.87
C GLN A 118 -15.99 19.36 6.08
N LYS A 119 -14.91 19.72 6.76
CA LYS A 119 -13.73 20.32 6.14
C LYS A 119 -12.77 19.19 5.74
N VAL A 120 -12.47 19.08 4.46
CA VAL A 120 -11.42 18.20 3.90
C VAL A 120 -10.13 19.00 3.80
N THR A 121 -9.04 18.47 4.34
CA THR A 121 -7.72 19.12 4.35
C THR A 121 -6.66 18.07 4.04
N ALA A 122 -5.74 18.38 3.12
CA ALA A 122 -4.58 17.54 2.87
C ALA A 122 -3.67 17.46 4.11
N LEU A 123 -2.88 16.39 4.21
CA LEU A 123 -1.79 16.31 5.18
C LEU A 123 -0.72 17.34 4.80
N HIS A 124 -0.01 17.88 5.80
CA HIS A 124 1.03 18.87 5.56
C HIS A 124 2.29 18.21 4.97
N ARG A 125 2.81 17.15 5.58
CA ARG A 125 4.04 16.48 5.13
C ARG A 125 3.88 14.97 5.13
N VAL A 126 4.32 14.32 4.04
CA VAL A 126 4.25 12.87 3.86
C VAL A 126 5.63 12.31 3.54
N GLY A 127 5.97 11.20 4.18
CA GLY A 127 7.16 10.41 3.89
C GLY A 127 6.83 9.25 2.96
N VAL A 128 7.57 9.13 1.87
CA VAL A 128 7.47 8.03 0.91
C VAL A 128 8.71 7.17 1.02
N TYR A 129 8.53 5.93 1.43
CA TYR A 129 9.60 4.94 1.41
C TYR A 129 9.61 4.20 0.07
N VAL A 130 10.74 4.21 -0.60
CA VAL A 130 10.96 3.46 -1.84
C VAL A 130 12.07 2.45 -1.61
N PRO A 131 11.82 1.14 -1.83
CA PRO A 131 12.86 0.14 -1.70
C PRO A 131 14.02 0.39 -2.67
N GLY A 132 15.22 0.02 -2.24
CA GLY A 132 16.40 -0.04 -3.07
C GLY A 132 16.95 -1.46 -3.14
N GLY A 133 18.13 -1.65 -3.72
CA GLY A 133 18.83 -2.93 -3.80
C GLY A 133 18.91 -3.47 -5.22
N LYS A 134 18.55 -4.76 -5.44
CA LYS A 134 18.76 -5.44 -6.73
C LYS A 134 17.88 -4.93 -7.88
N ALA A 135 16.77 -4.29 -7.57
CA ALA A 135 15.84 -3.72 -8.55
C ALA A 135 15.55 -2.25 -8.25
N ALA A 136 15.35 -1.45 -9.30
CA ALA A 136 14.79 -0.12 -9.20
C ALA A 136 13.26 -0.22 -9.30
N TYR A 137 12.56 0.60 -8.53
CA TYR A 137 11.08 0.59 -8.49
C TYR A 137 10.51 1.97 -8.85
N PRO A 138 10.72 2.47 -10.09
CA PRO A 138 10.15 3.74 -10.52
C PRO A 138 8.61 3.76 -10.45
N SER A 139 7.95 2.63 -10.68
CA SER A 139 6.49 2.49 -10.53
C SER A 139 6.04 2.78 -9.10
N SER A 140 6.71 2.22 -8.08
CA SER A 140 6.39 2.48 -6.67
C SER A 140 6.60 3.95 -6.28
N VAL A 141 7.57 4.64 -6.91
CA VAL A 141 7.72 6.09 -6.74
C VAL A 141 6.45 6.81 -7.21
N LEU A 142 5.98 6.51 -8.43
CA LEU A 142 4.79 7.15 -9.00
C LEU A 142 3.55 6.85 -8.17
N MET A 143 3.34 5.58 -7.81
CA MET A 143 2.15 5.10 -7.10
C MET A 143 2.01 5.69 -5.68
N ASN A 144 3.11 6.07 -5.05
CA ASN A 144 3.08 6.69 -3.73
C ASN A 144 3.01 8.23 -3.80
N ILE A 145 3.73 8.87 -4.73
CA ILE A 145 3.83 10.34 -4.78
C ILE A 145 2.63 10.96 -5.50
N VAL A 146 2.16 10.37 -6.62
CA VAL A 146 1.12 11.00 -7.43
C VAL A 146 -0.20 11.18 -6.68
N PRO A 147 -0.76 10.18 -5.93
CA PRO A 147 -1.97 10.40 -5.15
C PRO A 147 -1.78 11.44 -4.04
N ALA A 148 -0.59 11.52 -3.43
CA ALA A 148 -0.29 12.55 -2.44
C ALA A 148 -0.30 13.97 -3.07
N LYS A 149 0.27 14.13 -4.27
CA LYS A 149 0.19 15.41 -5.02
C LYS A 149 -1.25 15.75 -5.44
N VAL A 150 -2.03 14.77 -5.87
CA VAL A 150 -3.45 14.96 -6.21
C VAL A 150 -4.27 15.38 -4.98
N ALA A 151 -3.97 14.83 -3.81
CA ALA A 151 -4.58 15.21 -2.54
C ALA A 151 -4.26 16.65 -2.13
N GLY A 152 -3.15 17.21 -2.64
CA GLY A 152 -2.67 18.56 -2.30
C GLY A 152 -1.75 18.58 -1.07
N VAL A 153 -1.00 17.51 -0.82
CA VAL A 153 0.04 17.48 0.24
C VAL A 153 1.09 18.57 -0.05
N ASP A 154 1.40 19.36 0.96
CA ASP A 154 2.30 20.51 0.82
C ASP A 154 3.75 20.07 0.57
N GLU A 155 4.23 19.05 1.28
CA GLU A 155 5.61 18.58 1.19
C GLU A 155 5.68 17.04 1.18
N ILE A 156 6.32 16.48 0.15
CA ILE A 156 6.53 15.04 -0.02
C ILE A 156 8.01 14.73 0.05
N ILE A 157 8.39 13.98 1.08
CA ILE A 157 9.77 13.57 1.35
C ILE A 157 9.92 12.10 0.97
N MET A 158 10.79 11.82 0.02
CA MET A 158 11.14 10.45 -0.35
C MET A 158 12.40 10.00 0.35
N VAL A 159 12.41 8.78 0.90
CA VAL A 159 13.59 8.09 1.41
C VAL A 159 13.80 6.81 0.62
N THR A 160 15.05 6.51 0.28
CA THR A 160 15.44 5.29 -0.45
C THR A 160 16.89 4.95 -0.12
N PRO A 161 17.26 3.66 0.08
CA PRO A 161 18.62 3.30 0.38
C PRO A 161 19.55 3.62 -0.79
N PRO A 162 20.76 4.12 -0.53
CA PRO A 162 21.77 4.32 -1.54
C PRO A 162 22.45 3.00 -1.93
N GLY A 163 23.10 2.98 -3.09
CA GLY A 163 24.12 1.99 -3.40
C GLY A 163 25.40 2.19 -2.57
N LYS A 164 26.35 1.25 -2.65
CA LYS A 164 27.64 1.32 -1.95
C LYS A 164 28.48 2.55 -2.32
N ASP A 165 28.23 3.10 -3.51
CA ASP A 165 28.83 4.33 -4.01
C ASP A 165 28.17 5.61 -3.45
N GLY A 166 27.18 5.46 -2.59
CA GLY A 166 26.41 6.56 -2.01
C GLY A 166 25.41 7.21 -2.99
N LYS A 167 25.13 6.59 -4.15
CA LYS A 167 24.20 7.10 -5.15
C LYS A 167 22.87 6.34 -5.13
N VAL A 168 21.80 7.03 -5.50
CA VAL A 168 20.48 6.42 -5.75
C VAL A 168 20.40 6.01 -7.22
N THR A 169 19.67 4.93 -7.50
CA THR A 169 19.44 4.45 -8.87
C THR A 169 18.86 5.56 -9.75
N PRO A 170 19.43 5.85 -10.93
CA PRO A 170 19.01 6.96 -11.79
C PRO A 170 17.52 6.95 -12.15
N THR A 171 16.94 5.78 -12.47
CA THR A 171 15.52 5.65 -12.80
C THR A 171 14.60 6.03 -11.65
N THR A 172 15.01 5.74 -10.40
CA THR A 172 14.28 6.14 -9.18
C THR A 172 14.30 7.67 -9.01
N LEU A 173 15.46 8.32 -9.23
CA LEU A 173 15.58 9.79 -9.16
C LEU A 173 14.74 10.48 -10.22
N VAL A 174 14.77 10.00 -11.47
CA VAL A 174 13.96 10.52 -12.57
C VAL A 174 12.48 10.39 -12.23
N ALA A 175 12.03 9.22 -11.80
CA ALA A 175 10.63 9.02 -11.42
C ALA A 175 10.19 9.93 -10.26
N ALA A 176 11.04 10.12 -9.25
CA ALA A 176 10.76 11.00 -8.11
C ALA A 176 10.64 12.47 -8.54
N LYS A 177 11.51 12.94 -9.44
CA LYS A 177 11.45 14.30 -9.99
C LYS A 177 10.20 14.50 -10.83
N GLU A 178 9.89 13.57 -11.74
CA GLU A 178 8.68 13.63 -12.58
C GLU A 178 7.40 13.58 -11.75
N ALA A 179 7.36 12.76 -10.68
CA ALA A 179 6.22 12.66 -9.77
C ALA A 179 6.06 13.89 -8.87
N GLY A 180 7.12 14.67 -8.65
CA GLY A 180 7.12 15.89 -7.88
C GLY A 180 7.47 15.70 -6.39
N ALA A 181 8.42 14.82 -6.06
CA ALA A 181 9.03 14.78 -4.73
C ALA A 181 9.72 16.12 -4.40
N ASP A 182 9.50 16.64 -3.20
CA ASP A 182 10.05 17.93 -2.77
C ASP A 182 11.47 17.77 -2.21
N ALA A 183 11.76 16.61 -1.58
CA ALA A 183 13.10 16.24 -1.13
C ALA A 183 13.31 14.73 -1.21
N ILE A 184 14.54 14.31 -1.47
CA ILE A 184 14.93 12.91 -1.56
C ILE A 184 16.13 12.70 -0.63
N TYR A 185 16.08 11.69 0.25
CA TYR A 185 17.14 11.34 1.17
C TYR A 185 17.62 9.92 0.96
N LYS A 186 18.95 9.75 1.02
CA LYS A 186 19.68 8.50 0.76
C LYS A 186 19.74 7.64 2.02
N VAL A 187 18.60 7.17 2.50
CA VAL A 187 18.51 6.32 3.69
C VAL A 187 17.42 5.28 3.51
N GLY A 188 17.71 4.04 3.90
CA GLY A 188 16.79 2.91 3.80
C GLY A 188 16.51 2.25 5.15
N GLY A 189 15.83 1.10 5.13
CA GLY A 189 15.62 0.27 6.30
C GLY A 189 14.74 0.88 7.41
N ALA A 190 14.79 0.25 8.58
CA ALA A 190 14.02 0.69 9.76
C ALA A 190 14.47 2.08 10.26
N GLN A 191 15.73 2.44 10.09
CA GLN A 191 16.25 3.75 10.47
C GLN A 191 15.64 4.89 9.65
N ALA A 192 15.33 4.66 8.37
CA ALA A 192 14.62 5.65 7.54
C ALA A 192 13.20 5.89 8.04
N ILE A 193 12.50 4.83 8.45
CA ILE A 193 11.16 4.93 9.06
C ILE A 193 11.23 5.70 10.38
N GLY A 194 12.25 5.41 11.22
CA GLY A 194 12.49 6.17 12.45
C GLY A 194 12.74 7.66 12.19
N ALA A 195 13.56 7.99 11.18
CA ALA A 195 13.83 9.37 10.80
C ALA A 195 12.55 10.12 10.37
N LEU A 196 11.74 9.50 9.52
CA LEU A 196 10.45 10.08 9.09
C LEU A 196 9.47 10.25 10.27
N ALA A 197 9.46 9.30 11.20
CA ALA A 197 8.51 9.30 12.32
C ALA A 197 8.88 10.31 13.42
N TYR A 198 10.17 10.45 13.75
CA TYR A 198 10.61 11.28 14.87
C TYR A 198 11.19 12.63 14.44
N GLY A 199 11.69 12.71 13.21
CA GLY A 199 12.54 13.79 12.72
C GLY A 199 13.98 13.61 13.18
N THR A 200 14.92 14.13 12.38
CA THR A 200 16.33 14.24 12.70
C THR A 200 16.83 15.63 12.29
N GLU A 201 18.11 15.91 12.43
CA GLU A 201 18.68 17.19 12.02
C GLU A 201 18.55 17.42 10.49
N SER A 202 18.66 16.36 9.69
CA SER A 202 18.56 16.45 8.22
C SER A 202 17.15 16.15 7.68
N ILE A 203 16.41 15.21 8.31
CA ILE A 203 15.13 14.72 7.82
C ILE A 203 13.98 15.20 8.70
N PRO A 204 13.09 16.06 8.20
CA PRO A 204 11.98 16.53 9.00
C PRO A 204 10.96 15.43 9.28
N LYS A 205 10.30 15.51 10.45
CA LYS A 205 9.19 14.64 10.82
C LYS A 205 8.03 14.80 9.84
N VAL A 206 7.36 13.67 9.53
CA VAL A 206 6.18 13.62 8.65
C VAL A 206 4.90 13.27 9.42
N ASP A 207 3.75 13.49 8.78
CA ASP A 207 2.42 13.14 9.33
C ASP A 207 2.02 11.71 8.98
N LYS A 208 2.46 11.20 7.82
CA LYS A 208 2.18 9.85 7.34
C LYS A 208 3.37 9.28 6.59
N ILE A 209 3.61 7.98 6.74
CA ILE A 209 4.61 7.21 6.00
C ILE A 209 3.91 6.21 5.11
N VAL A 210 4.21 6.23 3.81
CA VAL A 210 3.66 5.31 2.81
C VAL A 210 4.79 4.62 2.05
N GLY A 211 4.47 3.51 1.41
CA GLY A 211 5.38 2.77 0.54
C GLY A 211 5.73 1.38 1.06
N PRO A 212 5.97 0.44 0.13
CA PRO A 212 6.34 -0.94 0.43
C PRO A 212 7.77 -1.03 0.95
N GLY A 213 8.08 -2.06 1.70
CA GLY A 213 9.42 -2.33 2.18
C GLY A 213 9.57 -3.76 2.68
N ASN A 214 10.81 -4.16 2.97
CA ASN A 214 11.08 -5.46 3.57
C ASN A 214 10.52 -5.57 4.99
N ILE A 215 10.67 -6.76 5.61
CA ILE A 215 10.16 -7.05 6.95
C ILE A 215 10.59 -6.02 8.02
N TYR A 216 11.82 -5.50 7.94
CA TYR A 216 12.31 -4.49 8.91
C TYR A 216 11.56 -3.17 8.75
N VAL A 217 11.25 -2.79 7.52
CA VAL A 217 10.46 -1.58 7.20
C VAL A 217 9.01 -1.76 7.65
N ALA A 218 8.40 -2.90 7.36
CA ALA A 218 7.03 -3.22 7.77
C ALA A 218 6.88 -3.19 9.30
N LEU A 219 7.80 -3.83 10.04
CA LEU A 219 7.80 -3.82 11.50
C LEU A 219 8.10 -2.42 12.07
N ALA A 220 8.98 -1.66 11.44
CA ALA A 220 9.26 -0.28 11.85
C ALA A 220 8.03 0.62 11.67
N LYS A 221 7.31 0.51 10.53
CA LYS A 221 6.03 1.21 10.31
C LYS A 221 5.00 0.85 11.37
N LYS A 222 4.85 -0.46 11.68
CA LYS A 222 3.98 -0.94 12.77
C LYS A 222 4.34 -0.30 14.11
N ALA A 223 5.62 -0.24 14.45
CA ALA A 223 6.11 0.26 15.73
C ALA A 223 5.96 1.79 15.90
N VAL A 224 6.01 2.56 14.81
CA VAL A 224 5.86 4.02 14.86
C VAL A 224 4.40 4.49 14.69
N TYR A 225 3.47 3.59 14.41
CA TYR A 225 2.05 3.93 14.31
C TYR A 225 1.55 4.57 15.61
N GLY A 226 0.89 5.72 15.48
CA GLY A 226 0.51 6.56 16.61
C GLY A 226 1.43 7.78 16.81
N TYR A 227 2.73 7.69 16.49
CA TYR A 227 3.60 8.86 16.32
C TYR A 227 3.38 9.54 14.96
N VAL A 228 3.16 8.72 13.94
CA VAL A 228 2.77 9.08 12.58
C VAL A 228 1.70 8.10 12.10
N SER A 229 0.94 8.47 11.07
CA SER A 229 0.08 7.52 10.36
C SER A 229 0.93 6.67 9.38
N ILE A 230 0.40 5.52 8.99
CA ILE A 230 0.98 4.67 7.93
C ILE A 230 -0.09 4.29 6.91
N ASP A 231 0.32 3.80 5.73
CA ASP A 231 -0.57 3.20 4.74
C ASP A 231 -1.11 1.85 5.22
N ALA A 232 -0.24 0.83 5.24
CA ALA A 232 -0.56 -0.52 5.68
C ALA A 232 0.69 -1.22 6.21
N ILE A 233 0.50 -2.38 6.83
CA ILE A 233 1.58 -3.32 7.16
C ILE A 233 1.60 -4.34 6.03
N ALA A 234 2.46 -4.09 5.02
CA ALA A 234 2.57 -4.95 3.85
C ALA A 234 3.20 -6.30 4.20
N GLY A 235 2.60 -7.36 3.69
CA GLY A 235 3.18 -8.69 3.63
C GLY A 235 3.74 -9.03 2.25
N PRO A 236 4.10 -10.31 2.02
CA PRO A 236 4.50 -10.80 0.70
C PRO A 236 3.37 -10.68 -0.32
N SER A 237 3.73 -10.51 -1.57
CA SER A 237 2.79 -10.32 -2.69
C SER A 237 1.90 -11.53 -2.95
N GLU A 238 0.70 -11.29 -3.50
CA GLU A 238 -0.34 -12.30 -3.66
C GLU A 238 -1.10 -12.12 -4.97
N ILE A 239 -1.32 -13.22 -5.68
CA ILE A 239 -2.27 -13.28 -6.78
C ILE A 239 -3.24 -14.43 -6.59
N LEU A 240 -4.52 -14.19 -6.88
CA LEU A 240 -5.55 -15.18 -7.01
C LEU A 240 -6.24 -15.01 -8.36
N VAL A 241 -6.32 -16.09 -9.13
CA VAL A 241 -7.05 -16.11 -10.40
C VAL A 241 -8.30 -16.99 -10.22
N ILE A 242 -9.48 -16.46 -10.54
CA ILE A 242 -10.69 -17.22 -10.73
C ILE A 242 -10.85 -17.48 -12.22
N ALA A 243 -10.94 -18.75 -12.63
CA ALA A 243 -11.06 -19.10 -14.04
C ALA A 243 -12.04 -20.27 -14.25
N ASP A 244 -12.75 -20.25 -15.39
CA ASP A 244 -13.55 -21.37 -15.87
C ASP A 244 -12.84 -22.04 -17.08
N GLU A 245 -13.50 -23.02 -17.69
CA GLU A 245 -12.98 -23.79 -18.83
C GLU A 245 -12.69 -22.95 -20.08
N THR A 246 -13.19 -21.72 -20.15
CA THR A 246 -12.99 -20.82 -21.30
C THR A 246 -11.67 -20.06 -21.23
N ALA A 247 -11.04 -20.01 -20.05
CA ALA A 247 -9.78 -19.29 -19.84
C ALA A 247 -8.61 -19.90 -20.64
N ASN A 248 -7.71 -19.03 -21.08
CA ASN A 248 -6.47 -19.47 -21.73
C ASN A 248 -5.46 -19.95 -20.68
N PRO A 249 -5.11 -21.25 -20.66
CA PRO A 249 -4.23 -21.79 -19.62
C PRO A 249 -2.83 -21.17 -19.62
N ARG A 250 -2.34 -20.70 -20.78
CA ARG A 250 -1.05 -20.06 -20.91
C ARG A 250 -1.05 -18.66 -20.31
N PHE A 251 -2.16 -17.90 -20.43
CA PHE A 251 -2.32 -16.59 -19.80
C PHE A 251 -2.39 -16.73 -18.29
N VAL A 252 -3.27 -17.62 -17.80
CA VAL A 252 -3.39 -17.89 -16.36
C VAL A 252 -2.05 -18.29 -15.73
N ALA A 253 -1.29 -19.19 -16.40
CA ALA A 253 0.03 -19.59 -15.92
C ALA A 253 1.01 -18.40 -15.86
N ALA A 254 1.03 -17.56 -16.90
CA ALA A 254 1.90 -16.38 -16.93
C ALA A 254 1.57 -15.39 -15.81
N ASP A 255 0.28 -15.15 -15.56
CA ASP A 255 -0.19 -14.22 -14.52
C ASP A 255 0.13 -14.74 -13.11
N LEU A 256 -0.02 -16.03 -12.85
CA LEU A 256 0.41 -16.64 -11.59
C LEU A 256 1.92 -16.47 -11.34
N LEU A 257 2.73 -16.60 -12.40
CA LEU A 257 4.18 -16.51 -12.31
C LEU A 257 4.69 -15.08 -12.21
N SER A 258 3.97 -14.07 -12.73
CA SER A 258 4.32 -12.66 -12.56
C SER A 258 4.41 -12.28 -11.09
N GLN A 259 3.55 -12.87 -10.25
CA GLN A 259 3.55 -12.65 -8.82
C GLN A 259 4.56 -13.55 -8.08
N ALA A 260 4.66 -14.82 -8.48
CA ALA A 260 5.57 -15.78 -7.85
C ALA A 260 7.05 -15.38 -7.99
N GLU A 261 7.42 -14.59 -9.00
CA GLU A 261 8.79 -14.12 -9.19
C GLU A 261 9.22 -13.00 -8.21
N HIS A 262 8.28 -12.37 -7.49
CA HIS A 262 8.60 -11.27 -6.59
C HIS A 262 9.43 -11.71 -5.39
N ASP A 263 9.03 -12.81 -4.72
CA ASP A 263 9.68 -13.32 -3.51
C ASP A 263 9.35 -14.79 -3.27
N GLU A 264 10.20 -15.51 -2.53
CA GLU A 264 9.98 -16.91 -2.14
C GLU A 264 8.74 -17.12 -1.25
N LEU A 265 8.23 -16.05 -0.63
CA LEU A 265 7.02 -16.01 0.19
C LEU A 265 5.79 -15.52 -0.58
N ALA A 266 5.93 -15.14 -1.86
CA ALA A 266 4.78 -14.75 -2.68
C ALA A 266 3.80 -15.93 -2.82
N SER A 267 2.49 -15.65 -2.96
CA SER A 267 1.50 -16.69 -3.21
C SER A 267 0.85 -16.54 -4.58
N ALA A 268 0.65 -17.68 -5.25
CA ALA A 268 0.00 -17.76 -6.54
C ALA A 268 -1.07 -18.85 -6.50
N ILE A 269 -2.34 -18.45 -6.58
CA ILE A 269 -3.49 -19.32 -6.36
C ILE A 269 -4.41 -19.25 -7.57
N LEU A 270 -4.70 -20.41 -8.16
CA LEU A 270 -5.77 -20.58 -9.12
C LEU A 270 -6.97 -21.25 -8.43
N VAL A 271 -8.17 -20.69 -8.59
CA VAL A 271 -9.42 -21.33 -8.22
C VAL A 271 -10.25 -21.54 -9.49
N THR A 272 -10.59 -22.78 -9.83
CA THR A 272 -11.26 -23.09 -11.08
C THR A 272 -12.29 -24.18 -10.90
N THR A 273 -13.35 -24.15 -11.75
CA THR A 273 -14.34 -25.23 -11.86
C THR A 273 -13.93 -26.32 -12.84
N SER A 274 -12.77 -26.17 -13.53
CA SER A 274 -12.34 -27.09 -14.58
C SER A 274 -11.06 -27.83 -14.20
N GLU A 275 -11.16 -29.16 -13.97
CA GLU A 275 -9.99 -30.02 -13.78
C GLU A 275 -9.06 -30.04 -14.99
N GLU A 276 -9.60 -29.89 -16.19
CA GLU A 276 -8.82 -29.86 -17.43
C GLU A 276 -7.98 -28.59 -17.50
N LEU A 277 -8.58 -27.42 -17.18
CA LEU A 277 -7.85 -26.16 -17.10
C LEU A 277 -6.75 -26.24 -16.04
N ALA A 278 -7.06 -26.78 -14.86
CA ALA A 278 -6.11 -26.96 -13.76
C ALA A 278 -4.84 -27.68 -14.20
N LYS A 279 -4.99 -28.80 -14.92
CA LYS A 279 -3.85 -29.58 -15.46
C LYS A 279 -3.06 -28.79 -16.50
N LYS A 280 -3.75 -28.17 -17.47
CA LYS A 280 -3.12 -27.37 -18.53
C LYS A 280 -2.33 -26.18 -17.95
N VAL A 281 -2.88 -25.49 -16.96
CA VAL A 281 -2.18 -24.39 -16.28
C VAL A 281 -0.93 -24.89 -15.57
N SER A 282 -1.01 -26.02 -14.85
CA SER A 282 0.17 -26.61 -14.20
C SER A 282 1.26 -26.99 -15.22
N ASP A 283 0.87 -27.56 -16.36
CA ASP A 283 1.82 -27.92 -17.42
C ASP A 283 2.49 -26.69 -18.05
N GLU A 284 1.74 -25.60 -18.28
CA GLU A 284 2.30 -24.33 -18.78
C GLU A 284 3.23 -23.67 -17.75
N THR A 285 2.85 -23.70 -16.46
CA THR A 285 3.70 -23.23 -15.37
C THR A 285 5.07 -23.91 -15.38
N ASP A 286 5.10 -25.25 -15.49
CA ASP A 286 6.35 -26.03 -15.53
C ASP A 286 7.22 -25.72 -16.75
N LYS A 287 6.62 -25.30 -17.87
CA LYS A 287 7.35 -24.84 -19.07
C LYS A 287 7.98 -23.47 -18.82
N PHE A 288 7.18 -22.49 -18.35
CA PHE A 288 7.66 -21.13 -18.11
C PHE A 288 8.77 -21.04 -17.06
N ILE A 289 8.71 -21.83 -15.98
CA ILE A 289 9.76 -21.83 -14.94
C ILE A 289 11.14 -22.13 -15.54
N LYS A 290 11.22 -22.96 -16.59
CA LYS A 290 12.48 -23.31 -17.27
C LYS A 290 13.00 -22.19 -18.17
N GLU A 291 12.13 -21.29 -18.61
CA GLU A 291 12.45 -20.21 -19.55
C GLU A 291 12.74 -18.88 -18.82
N LEU A 292 12.15 -18.67 -17.65
CA LEU A 292 12.22 -17.40 -16.91
C LEU A 292 13.51 -17.29 -16.09
N SER A 293 14.06 -16.07 -16.05
CA SER A 293 15.34 -15.78 -15.38
C SER A 293 15.34 -15.97 -13.88
N ARG A 294 14.17 -15.88 -13.22
CA ARG A 294 13.99 -16.04 -11.77
C ARG A 294 13.37 -17.38 -11.37
N GLY A 295 13.52 -18.41 -12.20
CA GLY A 295 12.90 -19.73 -12.02
C GLY A 295 13.09 -20.36 -10.64
N GLU A 296 14.25 -20.17 -9.99
CA GLU A 296 14.50 -20.68 -8.63
C GLU A 296 13.62 -20.02 -7.57
N ILE A 297 13.40 -18.71 -7.66
CA ILE A 297 12.53 -17.96 -6.74
C ILE A 297 11.08 -18.37 -6.96
N ILE A 298 10.66 -18.41 -8.24
CA ILE A 298 9.34 -18.86 -8.66
C ILE A 298 9.06 -20.26 -8.11
N GLN A 299 10.00 -21.21 -8.31
CA GLN A 299 9.82 -22.59 -7.85
C GLN A 299 9.59 -22.65 -6.33
N LYS A 300 10.38 -21.93 -5.54
CA LYS A 300 10.22 -21.89 -4.07
C LYS A 300 8.90 -21.28 -3.65
N SER A 301 8.49 -20.20 -4.29
CA SER A 301 7.19 -19.57 -4.06
C SER A 301 6.06 -20.57 -4.30
N LEU A 302 6.07 -21.25 -5.45
CA LEU A 302 5.04 -22.23 -5.80
C LEU A 302 5.08 -23.49 -4.94
N ASP A 303 6.25 -23.96 -4.52
CA ASP A 303 6.39 -25.10 -3.62
C ASP A 303 5.78 -24.83 -2.24
N ASN A 304 5.93 -23.59 -1.77
CA ASN A 304 5.43 -23.17 -0.46
C ASN A 304 3.96 -22.70 -0.52
N TYR A 305 3.63 -21.83 -1.48
CA TYR A 305 2.37 -21.06 -1.49
C TYR A 305 1.66 -21.06 -2.85
N GLY A 306 2.03 -21.98 -3.75
CA GLY A 306 1.36 -22.19 -5.03
C GLY A 306 0.25 -23.24 -4.92
N TYR A 307 -1.00 -22.87 -5.27
CA TYR A 307 -2.16 -23.75 -5.20
C TYR A 307 -2.99 -23.69 -6.48
N ILE A 308 -3.51 -24.81 -6.89
CA ILE A 308 -4.61 -24.91 -7.85
C ILE A 308 -5.77 -25.63 -7.15
N LEU A 309 -6.83 -24.91 -6.89
CA LEU A 309 -8.03 -25.42 -6.22
C LEU A 309 -9.13 -25.66 -7.23
N VAL A 310 -9.64 -26.90 -7.30
CA VAL A 310 -10.76 -27.26 -8.15
C VAL A 310 -12.03 -27.27 -7.30
N THR A 311 -13.02 -26.46 -7.69
CA THR A 311 -14.33 -26.32 -7.02
C THR A 311 -15.42 -27.01 -7.82
N ASP A 312 -16.50 -27.41 -7.16
CA ASP A 312 -17.65 -27.99 -7.84
C ASP A 312 -18.52 -26.91 -8.52
N THR A 313 -18.50 -25.67 -7.98
CA THR A 313 -19.30 -24.55 -8.49
C THR A 313 -18.49 -23.24 -8.54
N MET A 314 -18.93 -22.30 -9.37
CA MET A 314 -18.38 -20.94 -9.41
C MET A 314 -18.67 -20.16 -8.12
N ASP A 315 -19.79 -20.42 -7.46
CA ASP A 315 -20.11 -19.75 -6.19
C ASP A 315 -19.12 -20.18 -5.08
N GLU A 316 -18.69 -21.45 -5.01
CA GLU A 316 -17.62 -21.89 -4.11
C GLU A 316 -16.27 -21.23 -4.44
N ALA A 317 -15.97 -21.03 -5.72
CA ALA A 317 -14.76 -20.32 -6.14
C ALA A 317 -14.78 -18.86 -5.66
N ILE A 318 -15.91 -18.18 -5.80
CA ILE A 318 -16.13 -16.81 -5.36
C ILE A 318 -16.06 -16.70 -3.82
N GLU A 319 -16.70 -17.61 -3.09
CA GLU A 319 -16.62 -17.65 -1.62
C GLU A 319 -15.17 -17.83 -1.14
N THR A 320 -14.44 -18.72 -1.77
CA THR A 320 -13.02 -18.95 -1.46
C THR A 320 -12.17 -17.72 -1.73
N ALA A 321 -12.38 -17.03 -2.86
CA ALA A 321 -11.68 -15.80 -3.17
C ALA A 321 -11.99 -14.69 -2.15
N ASN A 322 -13.26 -14.53 -1.75
CA ASN A 322 -13.66 -13.58 -0.71
C ASN A 322 -13.06 -13.92 0.67
N GLU A 323 -12.88 -15.18 0.98
CA GLU A 323 -12.28 -15.63 2.23
C GLU A 323 -10.76 -15.38 2.25
N ILE A 324 -10.07 -15.64 1.15
CA ILE A 324 -8.64 -15.36 0.99
C ILE A 324 -8.39 -13.86 1.00
N ALA A 325 -9.24 -13.07 0.32
CA ALA A 325 -9.12 -11.62 0.20
C ALA A 325 -7.73 -11.21 -0.32
N SER A 326 -7.35 -11.75 -1.47
CA SER A 326 -6.02 -11.58 -2.08
C SER A 326 -5.73 -10.13 -2.46
N GLU A 327 -4.45 -9.79 -2.52
CA GLU A 327 -3.94 -8.52 -3.02
C GLU A 327 -4.39 -8.26 -4.46
N HIS A 328 -4.07 -9.16 -5.38
CA HIS A 328 -4.51 -9.13 -6.77
C HIS A 328 -5.53 -10.25 -7.01
N LEU A 329 -6.68 -9.90 -7.57
CA LEU A 329 -7.70 -10.84 -8.00
C LEU A 329 -7.94 -10.70 -9.49
N GLU A 330 -7.65 -11.73 -10.26
CA GLU A 330 -8.02 -11.81 -11.67
C GLU A 330 -9.25 -12.69 -11.88
N ILE A 331 -10.12 -12.29 -12.80
CA ILE A 331 -11.34 -13.00 -13.15
C ILE A 331 -11.29 -13.33 -14.64
N GLN A 332 -10.92 -14.57 -14.96
CA GLN A 332 -10.76 -15.08 -16.33
C GLN A 332 -11.84 -16.12 -16.61
N THR A 333 -13.08 -15.67 -16.70
CA THR A 333 -14.28 -16.50 -16.93
C THR A 333 -15.04 -16.01 -18.16
N GLN A 334 -15.97 -16.80 -18.66
CA GLN A 334 -16.83 -16.42 -19.79
C GLN A 334 -17.60 -15.12 -19.52
N ASN A 335 -18.09 -14.93 -18.29
CA ASN A 335 -18.83 -13.74 -17.85
C ASN A 335 -18.18 -13.08 -16.63
N PRO A 336 -17.02 -12.43 -16.79
CA PRO A 336 -16.22 -11.97 -15.65
C PRO A 336 -16.90 -10.86 -14.84
N PHE A 337 -17.76 -10.03 -15.47
CA PHE A 337 -18.51 -8.98 -14.75
C PHE A 337 -19.56 -9.57 -13.81
N ASP A 338 -20.19 -10.70 -14.14
CA ASP A 338 -21.15 -11.38 -13.26
C ASP A 338 -20.45 -11.90 -12.00
N VAL A 339 -19.26 -12.46 -12.15
CA VAL A 339 -18.40 -12.91 -11.05
C VAL A 339 -17.98 -11.70 -10.20
N MET A 340 -17.53 -10.62 -10.83
CA MET A 340 -17.05 -9.39 -10.16
C MET A 340 -18.12 -8.82 -9.21
N THR A 341 -19.41 -8.84 -9.58
CA THR A 341 -20.48 -8.33 -8.72
C THR A 341 -20.62 -9.05 -7.38
N LYS A 342 -20.13 -10.27 -7.27
CA LYS A 342 -20.15 -11.10 -6.07
C LYS A 342 -18.86 -11.04 -5.26
N ILE A 343 -17.80 -10.40 -5.78
CA ILE A 343 -16.54 -10.19 -5.07
C ILE A 343 -16.71 -9.06 -4.05
N ARG A 344 -16.31 -9.33 -2.82
CA ARG A 344 -16.39 -8.39 -1.70
C ARG A 344 -15.02 -7.97 -1.19
N ASN A 345 -14.03 -8.85 -1.31
CA ASN A 345 -12.73 -8.69 -0.68
C ASN A 345 -11.63 -8.97 -1.70
N ALA A 346 -11.01 -7.93 -2.21
CA ALA A 346 -9.80 -7.98 -3.03
C ALA A 346 -9.10 -6.62 -2.96
N GLY A 347 -7.78 -6.61 -3.07
CA GLY A 347 -7.02 -5.37 -3.18
C GLY A 347 -7.28 -4.68 -4.52
N ALA A 348 -7.06 -5.38 -5.63
CA ALA A 348 -7.43 -4.95 -6.98
C ALA A 348 -8.16 -6.08 -7.72
N ILE A 349 -9.10 -5.74 -8.61
CA ILE A 349 -9.86 -6.69 -9.40
C ILE A 349 -9.57 -6.45 -10.87
N PHE A 350 -9.03 -7.47 -11.54
CA PHE A 350 -8.70 -7.48 -12.96
C PHE A 350 -9.75 -8.32 -13.70
N ILE A 351 -10.33 -7.78 -14.76
CA ILE A 351 -11.53 -8.35 -15.39
C ILE A 351 -11.24 -8.74 -16.83
N GLY A 352 -11.27 -10.05 -17.11
CA GLY A 352 -11.08 -10.63 -18.42
C GLY A 352 -9.62 -10.92 -18.76
N GLU A 353 -9.42 -11.67 -19.84
CA GLU A 353 -8.12 -12.26 -20.23
C GLU A 353 -7.00 -11.29 -20.61
N TYR A 354 -7.35 -10.02 -20.90
CA TYR A 354 -6.38 -8.98 -21.27
C TYR A 354 -6.08 -8.01 -20.12
N ALA A 355 -6.60 -8.25 -18.93
CA ALA A 355 -6.36 -7.43 -17.75
C ALA A 355 -5.46 -8.19 -16.75
N SER A 356 -4.18 -8.31 -17.09
CA SER A 356 -3.19 -8.96 -16.24
C SER A 356 -2.63 -8.03 -15.17
N GLU A 357 -2.10 -8.58 -14.08
CA GLU A 357 -1.52 -7.86 -12.95
C GLU A 357 -0.46 -6.83 -13.38
N PRO A 358 0.53 -7.14 -14.27
CA PRO A 358 1.52 -6.15 -14.68
C PRO A 358 0.93 -4.91 -15.37
N LEU A 359 -0.25 -5.03 -15.99
CA LEU A 359 -0.96 -3.85 -16.52
C LEU A 359 -1.33 -2.89 -15.38
N GLY A 360 -1.83 -3.40 -14.25
CA GLY A 360 -2.13 -2.63 -13.06
C GLY A 360 -0.89 -1.99 -12.46
N ASP A 361 0.16 -2.77 -12.32
CA ASP A 361 1.41 -2.35 -11.69
C ASP A 361 2.10 -1.19 -12.41
N TYR A 362 2.01 -1.15 -13.73
CA TYR A 362 2.81 -0.20 -14.50
C TYR A 362 2.02 0.86 -15.25
N PHE A 363 0.77 0.59 -15.69
CA PHE A 363 0.20 1.44 -16.73
C PHE A 363 -1.29 1.76 -16.64
N ALA A 364 -2.11 0.95 -15.96
CA ALA A 364 -3.57 1.13 -15.93
C ALA A 364 -4.00 2.41 -15.19
N GLY A 365 -3.26 2.79 -14.14
CA GLY A 365 -3.55 3.99 -13.36
C GLY A 365 -4.05 3.76 -11.92
N PRO A 366 -4.86 2.74 -11.60
CA PRO A 366 -5.13 2.34 -10.22
C PRO A 366 -3.84 2.06 -9.45
N ASN A 367 -3.88 2.26 -8.13
CA ASN A 367 -2.70 2.11 -7.30
C ASN A 367 -2.33 0.64 -7.07
N HIS A 368 -1.04 0.33 -7.14
CA HIS A 368 -0.50 -0.99 -6.87
C HIS A 368 -0.03 -1.20 -5.42
N VAL A 369 -0.12 -0.18 -4.57
CA VAL A 369 0.10 -0.35 -3.12
C VAL A 369 -1.20 -0.87 -2.53
N LEU A 370 -1.28 -2.17 -2.41
CA LEU A 370 -2.50 -2.92 -2.14
C LEU A 370 -2.46 -3.58 -0.75
N PRO A 371 -3.61 -3.87 -0.16
CA PRO A 371 -3.68 -4.66 1.07
C PRO A 371 -3.32 -6.12 0.81
N THR A 372 -2.47 -6.70 1.64
CA THR A 372 -1.98 -8.09 1.58
C THR A 372 -2.43 -8.92 2.78
N ASN A 373 -2.19 -10.22 2.80
CA ASN A 373 -2.47 -11.13 3.92
C ASN A 373 -3.93 -11.10 4.39
N GLY A 374 -4.87 -11.04 3.45
CA GLY A 374 -6.30 -11.03 3.74
C GLY A 374 -6.81 -9.71 4.32
N THR A 375 -5.99 -8.67 4.38
CA THR A 375 -6.40 -7.36 4.91
C THR A 375 -7.31 -6.58 3.97
N ALA A 376 -7.47 -7.03 2.72
CA ALA A 376 -8.48 -6.49 1.80
C ALA A 376 -9.93 -6.63 2.32
N LYS A 377 -10.14 -7.36 3.41
CA LYS A 377 -11.41 -7.40 4.16
C LYS A 377 -11.75 -6.07 4.84
N PHE A 378 -10.76 -5.21 5.11
CA PHE A 378 -10.93 -3.96 5.86
C PHE A 378 -9.99 -2.82 5.44
N PHE A 379 -9.00 -3.08 4.59
CA PHE A 379 -8.15 -2.06 3.97
C PHE A 379 -8.46 -1.93 2.48
N SER A 380 -8.12 -0.76 1.93
CA SER A 380 -8.22 -0.42 0.51
C SER A 380 -6.84 -0.19 -0.10
N PRO A 381 -6.72 -0.16 -1.44
CA PRO A 381 -5.54 0.35 -2.12
C PRO A 381 -5.20 1.77 -1.66
N LEU A 382 -3.92 2.13 -1.70
CA LEU A 382 -3.48 3.50 -1.45
C LEU A 382 -4.20 4.47 -2.39
N SER A 383 -4.79 5.51 -1.84
CA SER A 383 -5.66 6.42 -2.56
C SER A 383 -5.47 7.87 -2.10
N VAL A 384 -6.18 8.81 -2.72
CA VAL A 384 -6.21 10.20 -2.28
C VAL A 384 -6.71 10.34 -0.83
N ASP A 385 -7.62 9.45 -0.40
CA ASP A 385 -8.16 9.45 0.96
C ASP A 385 -7.09 9.23 2.05
N ASP A 386 -6.00 8.55 1.70
CA ASP A 386 -4.88 8.32 2.61
C ASP A 386 -4.09 9.58 2.95
N PHE A 387 -4.21 10.62 2.12
CA PHE A 387 -3.45 11.86 2.21
C PHE A 387 -4.26 13.06 2.64
N ILE A 388 -5.52 12.84 3.04
CA ILE A 388 -6.42 13.86 3.55
C ILE A 388 -6.90 13.51 4.95
N LYS A 389 -7.37 14.53 5.65
CA LYS A 389 -8.10 14.40 6.92
C LYS A 389 -9.39 15.20 6.87
N LYS A 390 -10.37 14.80 7.66
CA LYS A 390 -11.70 15.39 7.71
C LYS A 390 -11.97 15.90 9.12
N SER A 391 -12.42 17.15 9.22
CA SER A 391 -12.84 17.76 10.48
C SER A 391 -14.31 18.14 10.41
N SER A 392 -15.05 17.85 11.46
CA SER A 392 -16.45 18.29 11.59
C SER A 392 -16.51 19.78 11.82
N ILE A 393 -17.46 20.44 11.16
CA ILE A 393 -17.78 21.84 11.35
C ILE A 393 -19.17 21.92 11.97
N ILE A 394 -19.26 22.59 13.11
CA ILE A 394 -20.49 22.73 13.89
C ILE A 394 -20.66 24.23 14.25
N SER A 395 -21.74 24.82 13.78
CA SER A 395 -22.14 26.18 14.11
C SER A 395 -23.63 26.20 14.45
N TYR A 396 -23.97 26.82 15.54
CA TYR A 396 -25.37 27.00 15.99
C TYR A 396 -25.66 28.47 16.26
N SER A 397 -26.84 28.91 15.86
CA SER A 397 -27.37 30.19 16.34
C SER A 397 -27.79 30.08 17.81
N GLU A 398 -27.92 31.21 18.51
CA GLU A 398 -28.45 31.22 19.86
C GLU A 398 -29.85 30.60 19.94
N ASN A 399 -30.69 30.89 18.98
CA ASN A 399 -32.07 30.35 18.94
C ASN A 399 -32.09 28.85 18.71
N ALA A 400 -31.23 28.34 17.81
CA ALA A 400 -31.12 26.90 17.55
C ALA A 400 -30.61 26.17 18.80
N LEU A 401 -29.60 26.70 19.50
CA LEU A 401 -29.10 26.08 20.72
C LEU A 401 -30.13 26.18 21.85
N ARG A 402 -30.84 27.29 21.97
CA ARG A 402 -31.92 27.50 22.97
C ARG A 402 -33.03 26.44 22.85
N ALA A 403 -33.32 26.00 21.65
CA ALA A 403 -34.36 24.98 21.39
C ALA A 403 -34.01 23.59 21.94
N ILE A 404 -32.72 23.31 22.21
CA ILE A 404 -32.23 21.96 22.57
C ILE A 404 -31.33 21.96 23.83
N HIS A 405 -31.11 23.09 24.47
CA HIS A 405 -30.11 23.18 25.56
C HIS A 405 -30.49 22.32 26.77
N GLU A 406 -31.78 22.27 27.15
CA GLU A 406 -32.24 21.46 28.28
C GLU A 406 -32.02 19.95 28.04
N ASP A 407 -32.21 19.48 26.80
CA ASP A 407 -31.94 18.08 26.43
C ASP A 407 -30.46 17.75 26.56
N ILE A 408 -29.56 18.66 26.12
CA ILE A 408 -28.10 18.46 26.22
C ILE A 408 -27.69 18.46 27.72
N GLU A 409 -28.21 19.37 28.55
CA GLU A 409 -27.94 19.43 29.98
C GLU A 409 -28.40 18.15 30.69
N ALA A 410 -29.60 17.65 30.37
CA ALA A 410 -30.13 16.40 30.91
C ALA A 410 -29.27 15.20 30.53
N PHE A 411 -28.86 15.12 29.23
CA PHE A 411 -28.05 14.01 28.74
C PHE A 411 -26.64 13.99 29.37
N ALA A 412 -25.99 15.16 29.44
CA ALA A 412 -24.70 15.29 30.12
C ALA A 412 -24.76 14.94 31.62
N THR A 413 -25.89 15.31 32.27
CA THR A 413 -26.12 14.99 33.67
C THR A 413 -26.34 13.50 33.91
N ALA A 414 -27.02 12.84 32.99
CA ALA A 414 -27.20 11.36 33.03
C ALA A 414 -25.86 10.58 32.89
N GLU A 415 -24.90 11.18 32.21
CA GLU A 415 -23.52 10.67 32.12
C GLU A 415 -22.62 11.11 33.31
N HIS A 416 -23.16 11.81 34.28
CA HIS A 416 -22.43 12.41 35.42
C HIS A 416 -21.38 13.47 35.01
N LEU A 417 -21.50 14.04 33.79
CA LEU A 417 -20.60 15.07 33.25
C LEU A 417 -21.11 16.49 33.55
N THR A 418 -21.05 16.89 34.81
CA THR A 418 -21.60 18.17 35.28
C THR A 418 -20.96 19.41 34.63
N ALA A 419 -19.67 19.34 34.26
CA ALA A 419 -19.00 20.43 33.55
C ALA A 419 -19.53 20.56 32.10
N HIS A 420 -19.90 19.46 31.43
CA HIS A 420 -20.55 19.50 30.12
C HIS A 420 -21.93 20.14 30.20
N ALA A 421 -22.75 19.73 31.16
CA ALA A 421 -24.06 20.36 31.43
C ALA A 421 -23.89 21.85 31.69
N ASN A 422 -22.98 22.24 32.59
CA ASN A 422 -22.71 23.64 32.93
C ASN A 422 -22.24 24.45 31.72
N SER A 423 -21.44 23.86 30.81
CA SER A 423 -20.99 24.56 29.60
C SER A 423 -22.15 25.01 28.70
N ILE A 424 -23.26 24.29 28.67
CA ILE A 424 -24.47 24.69 27.95
C ILE A 424 -25.28 25.70 28.79
N LYS A 425 -25.51 25.40 30.05
CA LYS A 425 -26.34 26.20 30.97
C LYS A 425 -25.89 27.69 31.04
N VAL A 426 -24.60 27.96 31.22
CA VAL A 426 -24.04 29.32 31.35
C VAL A 426 -24.25 30.18 30.11
N ARG A 427 -24.56 29.62 28.96
CA ARG A 427 -24.86 30.40 27.72
C ARG A 427 -26.20 31.07 27.77
N PHE A 428 -27.07 30.65 28.72
CA PHE A 428 -28.43 31.18 28.89
C PHE A 428 -28.68 31.78 30.30
N GLU A 429 -27.66 31.79 31.15
CA GLU A 429 -27.70 32.55 32.41
C GLU A 429 -27.65 34.06 32.13
N LYS A 430 -28.48 34.82 32.81
CA LYS A 430 -28.53 36.31 32.71
C LYS A 430 -27.52 36.94 33.64
#